data_59fd6d267b0a67f591fd9157bf85fbfb
#
_entry.id   59fd6d267b0a67f591fd9157bf85fbfb
#
_cell.length_a   1.000
_cell.length_b   1.000
_cell.length_c   1.000
_cell.angle_alpha   90.00
_cell.angle_beta   90.00
_cell.angle_gamma   90.00
#
_symmetry.space_group_name_H-M   'P 1'
#
loop_
_entity.id
_entity.type
_entity.pdbx_description
1 polymer ?
#
loop_
_entity_poly.entity_id
_entity_poly.type
_entity_poly.pdbx_seq_one_letter_code
_entity_poly.pdbx_strand_id
1 'polypeptide(L)'
;MLIARVSHDSEVLFVAIGEAPGGSDLPGDARLKVIDTHPFGEITYTGQELLGSQVRLLAPVLPSKIIAVGKNYAEHAAEMGGEVPAEPMIFLKPNTSVIGPNAAIALPAMSKQVEHEAELAVVIGRLCKEVPVERVKDVVLGYTCANDVTARDLQRTDGQWGRAKGFDTFCPLGPWINTDLDPSDLAISCDVQAAPDGLDGDVRQESRTAQMVRGVPELVSWISAVMTLLPGDVILTGTPAGVGPLREGDEVAVTIEGIGTLVNSVEG
;
A
#
# COMPACT_ATOMS: atom_id res chain seq x y z
N MET A 1 -4.64 -12.22 -11.59
CA MET A 1 -5.14 -11.12 -12.46
C MET A 1 -4.71 -9.80 -11.83
N LEU A 2 -4.35 -8.81 -12.66
CA LEU A 2 -4.06 -7.46 -12.16
C LEU A 2 -5.26 -6.56 -12.39
N ILE A 3 -5.63 -5.78 -11.36
CA ILE A 3 -6.75 -4.85 -11.40
C ILE A 3 -6.24 -3.46 -11.04
N ALA A 4 -6.45 -2.49 -11.94
CA ALA A 4 -6.15 -1.09 -11.68
C ALA A 4 -7.43 -0.25 -11.63
N ARG A 5 -7.34 0.88 -10.94
CA ARG A 5 -8.33 1.96 -11.00
C ARG A 5 -7.70 3.11 -11.76
N VAL A 6 -8.39 3.58 -12.79
CA VAL A 6 -7.84 4.55 -13.73
C VAL A 6 -8.80 5.71 -13.96
N SER A 7 -8.25 6.85 -14.39
CA SER A 7 -9.02 7.98 -14.95
C SER A 7 -8.87 7.97 -16.47
N HIS A 8 -9.98 8.04 -17.18
CA HIS A 8 -10.11 8.16 -18.63
C HIS A 8 -11.25 9.13 -18.96
N ASP A 9 -10.99 10.15 -19.75
CA ASP A 9 -12.00 11.17 -20.18
C ASP A 9 -12.88 11.69 -19.02
N SER A 10 -12.28 11.99 -17.87
CA SER A 10 -12.94 12.44 -16.63
C SER A 10 -13.82 11.39 -15.93
N GLU A 11 -13.84 10.17 -16.41
CA GLU A 11 -14.47 9.03 -15.75
C GLU A 11 -13.45 8.25 -14.93
N VAL A 12 -13.93 7.58 -13.89
CA VAL A 12 -13.13 6.67 -13.07
C VAL A 12 -13.60 5.25 -13.34
N LEU A 13 -12.67 4.43 -13.82
CA LEU A 13 -12.95 3.05 -14.26
C LEU A 13 -12.06 2.07 -13.49
N PHE A 14 -12.56 0.85 -13.31
CA PHE A 14 -11.74 -0.31 -13.01
C PHE A 14 -11.40 -1.06 -14.28
N VAL A 15 -10.15 -1.50 -14.38
CA VAL A 15 -9.65 -2.23 -15.55
C VAL A 15 -8.86 -3.46 -15.12
N ALA A 16 -8.98 -4.52 -15.90
CA ALA A 16 -8.09 -5.68 -15.80
C ALA A 16 -6.90 -5.48 -16.76
N ILE A 17 -5.70 -5.74 -16.27
CA ILE A 17 -4.45 -5.67 -17.02
C ILE A 17 -4.05 -7.09 -17.41
N GLY A 18 -3.73 -7.33 -18.70
CA GLY A 18 -3.47 -8.68 -19.21
C GLY A 18 -2.16 -9.28 -18.70
N GLU A 19 -1.07 -8.52 -18.77
CA GLU A 19 0.27 -8.93 -18.31
C GLU A 19 0.81 -7.90 -17.32
N ALA A 20 1.56 -8.37 -16.31
CA ALA A 20 2.17 -7.51 -15.32
C ALA A 20 3.24 -6.62 -16.01
N PRO A 21 3.08 -5.30 -15.97
CA PRO A 21 4.16 -4.40 -16.39
C PRO A 21 5.38 -4.59 -15.50
N GLY A 22 6.58 -4.55 -16.10
CA GLY A 22 7.84 -4.70 -15.36
C GLY A 22 8.28 -3.46 -14.56
N GLY A 23 7.42 -2.47 -14.35
CA GLY A 23 7.77 -1.19 -13.73
C GLY A 23 6.65 -0.55 -12.90
N SER A 24 6.74 0.75 -12.72
CA SER A 24 5.79 1.56 -11.93
C SER A 24 4.57 2.03 -12.73
N ASP A 25 4.67 2.05 -14.05
CA ASP A 25 3.65 2.60 -14.93
C ASP A 25 3.12 1.55 -15.92
N LEU A 26 1.94 1.84 -16.46
CA LEU A 26 1.38 1.09 -17.56
C LEU A 26 2.14 1.42 -18.85
N PRO A 27 2.67 0.41 -19.59
CA PRO A 27 3.16 0.64 -20.93
C PRO A 27 2.08 1.30 -21.80
N GLY A 28 2.47 2.26 -22.65
CA GLY A 28 1.52 3.01 -23.45
C GLY A 28 0.65 2.14 -24.38
N ASP A 29 1.15 0.96 -24.76
CA ASP A 29 0.47 -0.05 -25.60
C ASP A 29 -0.20 -1.16 -24.78
N ALA A 30 -0.13 -1.13 -23.44
CA ALA A 30 -0.81 -2.10 -22.58
C ALA A 30 -2.31 -2.09 -22.86
N ARG A 31 -2.90 -3.28 -23.06
CA ARG A 31 -4.34 -3.43 -23.27
C ARG A 31 -5.06 -3.62 -21.94
N LEU A 32 -6.05 -2.78 -21.70
CA LEU A 32 -6.82 -2.72 -20.48
C LEU A 32 -8.28 -3.06 -20.79
N LYS A 33 -8.81 -4.10 -20.15
CA LYS A 33 -10.23 -4.46 -20.29
C LYS A 33 -11.05 -3.77 -19.21
N VAL A 34 -12.04 -2.97 -19.62
CA VAL A 34 -12.88 -2.23 -18.68
C VAL A 34 -13.82 -3.19 -17.95
N ILE A 35 -13.76 -3.16 -16.62
CA ILE A 35 -14.65 -3.90 -15.72
C ILE A 35 -15.97 -3.12 -15.60
N ASP A 36 -17.10 -3.83 -15.70
CA ASP A 36 -18.43 -3.21 -15.82
C ASP A 36 -18.83 -2.36 -14.60
N THR A 37 -18.50 -2.82 -13.39
CA THR A 37 -18.88 -2.11 -12.17
C THR A 37 -17.69 -1.90 -11.23
N HIS A 38 -17.44 -2.87 -10.35
CA HIS A 38 -16.35 -2.85 -9.39
C HIS A 38 -15.79 -4.27 -9.20
N PRO A 39 -14.55 -4.42 -8.70
CA PRO A 39 -13.89 -5.72 -8.63
C PRO A 39 -14.29 -6.58 -7.41
N PHE A 40 -15.24 -6.14 -6.58
CA PHE A 40 -15.59 -6.80 -5.31
C PHE A 40 -16.66 -7.90 -5.43
N GLY A 41 -16.89 -8.41 -6.60
CA GLY A 41 -17.86 -9.47 -6.89
C GLY A 41 -17.43 -10.34 -8.06
N GLU A 42 -18.39 -10.90 -8.78
CA GLU A 42 -18.12 -11.53 -10.08
C GLU A 42 -17.69 -10.45 -11.06
N ILE A 43 -16.51 -10.61 -11.65
CA ILE A 43 -15.97 -9.63 -12.59
C ILE A 43 -16.58 -9.88 -13.96
N THR A 44 -17.31 -8.87 -14.44
CA THR A 44 -17.86 -8.78 -15.79
C THR A 44 -17.20 -7.62 -16.54
N TYR A 45 -17.14 -7.71 -17.86
CA TYR A 45 -16.49 -6.71 -18.70
C TYR A 45 -17.52 -6.01 -19.58
N THR A 46 -17.34 -4.71 -19.78
CA THR A 46 -18.19 -3.90 -20.68
C THR A 46 -17.99 -4.25 -22.17
N GLY A 47 -16.90 -4.91 -22.52
CA GLY A 47 -16.43 -5.11 -23.88
C GLY A 47 -15.55 -3.98 -24.41
N GLN A 48 -15.40 -2.88 -23.65
CA GLN A 48 -14.47 -1.80 -23.99
C GLN A 48 -13.04 -2.19 -23.62
N GLU A 49 -12.10 -1.87 -24.53
CA GLU A 49 -10.66 -1.95 -24.28
C GLU A 49 -10.05 -0.55 -24.39
N LEU A 50 -9.11 -0.23 -23.50
CA LEU A 50 -8.31 0.99 -23.48
C LEU A 50 -6.84 0.66 -23.63
N LEU A 51 -6.05 1.64 -24.06
CA LEU A 51 -4.59 1.56 -24.04
C LEU A 51 -4.04 2.26 -22.79
N GLY A 52 -2.89 1.81 -22.30
CA GLY A 52 -2.20 2.44 -21.17
C GLY A 52 -1.95 3.93 -21.38
N SER A 53 -1.63 4.35 -22.63
CA SER A 53 -1.45 5.77 -22.99
C SER A 53 -2.72 6.64 -22.90
N GLN A 54 -3.90 6.05 -22.77
CA GLN A 54 -5.18 6.77 -22.70
C GLN A 54 -5.65 7.00 -21.26
N VAL A 55 -4.96 6.44 -20.27
CA VAL A 55 -5.40 6.44 -18.89
C VAL A 55 -4.32 6.98 -17.95
N ARG A 56 -4.76 7.45 -16.79
CA ARG A 56 -3.89 7.75 -15.64
C ARG A 56 -4.24 6.80 -14.48
N LEU A 57 -3.23 6.18 -13.90
CA LEU A 57 -3.38 5.36 -12.70
C LEU A 57 -3.87 6.21 -11.52
N LEU A 58 -4.75 5.63 -10.73
CA LEU A 58 -5.24 6.17 -9.47
C LEU A 58 -4.93 5.16 -8.35
N ALA A 59 -5.07 5.56 -7.08
CA ALA A 59 -5.08 4.58 -5.99
C ALA A 59 -6.07 3.46 -6.32
N PRO A 60 -5.66 2.18 -6.25
CA PRO A 60 -6.46 1.07 -6.76
C PRO A 60 -7.79 0.88 -6.04
N VAL A 61 -7.91 1.40 -4.82
CA VAL A 61 -9.15 1.47 -4.05
C VAL A 61 -9.25 2.80 -3.29
N LEU A 62 -10.47 3.16 -2.90
CA LEU A 62 -10.74 4.21 -1.91
C LEU A 62 -11.37 3.52 -0.68
N PRO A 63 -10.57 3.15 0.32
CA PRO A 63 -11.05 2.39 1.47
C PRO A 63 -11.99 3.20 2.35
N SER A 64 -12.94 2.54 3.00
CA SER A 64 -13.72 3.16 4.07
C SER A 64 -12.86 3.40 5.30
N LYS A 65 -11.90 2.51 5.53
CA LYS A 65 -10.86 2.61 6.56
C LYS A 65 -9.59 1.90 6.12
N ILE A 66 -8.47 2.37 6.67
CA ILE A 66 -7.16 1.72 6.55
C ILE A 66 -6.75 1.30 7.95
N ILE A 67 -6.50 0.01 8.13
CA ILE A 67 -6.00 -0.57 9.38
C ILE A 67 -4.53 -0.88 9.18
N ALA A 68 -3.66 -0.25 9.94
CA ALA A 68 -2.22 -0.48 9.86
C ALA A 68 -1.72 -1.24 11.09
N VAL A 69 -0.69 -2.06 10.89
CA VAL A 69 -0.12 -2.93 11.92
C VAL A 69 1.29 -2.45 12.26
N GLY A 70 1.47 -2.01 13.49
CA GLY A 70 2.79 -1.59 13.98
C GLY A 70 3.65 -2.75 14.47
N LYS A 71 4.98 -2.65 14.24
CA LYS A 71 6.00 -3.56 14.77
C LYS A 71 5.81 -5.04 14.38
N ASN A 72 5.44 -5.28 13.13
CA ASN A 72 5.23 -6.65 12.61
C ASN A 72 6.48 -7.26 11.96
N TYR A 73 7.64 -6.59 12.01
CA TYR A 73 8.95 -7.14 11.67
C TYR A 73 9.86 -6.97 12.89
N ALA A 74 10.52 -8.06 13.31
CA ALA A 74 11.31 -8.07 14.53
C ALA A 74 12.49 -7.08 14.49
N GLU A 75 13.18 -6.98 13.34
CA GLU A 75 14.27 -6.06 13.13
C GLU A 75 13.82 -4.59 13.20
N HIS A 76 12.68 -4.27 12.60
CA HIS A 76 12.09 -2.93 12.69
C HIS A 76 11.66 -2.59 14.13
N ALA A 77 11.07 -3.55 14.86
CA ALA A 77 10.73 -3.35 16.27
C ALA A 77 11.97 -3.01 17.11
N ALA A 78 13.10 -3.69 16.87
CA ALA A 78 14.38 -3.43 17.52
C ALA A 78 14.98 -2.07 17.10
N GLU A 79 14.95 -1.72 15.80
CA GLU A 79 15.36 -0.41 15.27
C GLU A 79 14.64 0.74 15.97
N MET A 80 13.34 0.57 16.24
CA MET A 80 12.51 1.54 16.96
C MET A 80 12.67 1.48 18.49
N GLY A 81 13.65 0.73 19.00
CA GLY A 81 13.96 0.64 20.42
C GLY A 81 12.92 -0.10 21.27
N GLY A 82 12.17 -1.03 20.67
CA GLY A 82 11.14 -1.79 21.36
C GLY A 82 11.15 -3.28 21.02
N GLU A 83 10.23 -4.00 21.62
CA GLU A 83 10.00 -5.42 21.37
C GLU A 83 8.74 -5.61 20.49
N VAL A 84 8.65 -6.78 19.87
CA VAL A 84 7.43 -7.19 19.17
C VAL A 84 6.30 -7.37 20.19
N PRO A 85 5.13 -6.73 19.97
CA PRO A 85 3.99 -6.88 20.89
C PRO A 85 3.46 -8.31 20.93
N ALA A 86 2.96 -8.74 22.10
CA ALA A 86 2.35 -10.07 22.27
C ALA A 86 1.14 -10.28 21.37
N GLU A 87 0.37 -9.21 21.09
CA GLU A 87 -0.74 -9.18 20.12
C GLU A 87 -0.52 -8.13 19.04
N PRO A 88 -1.20 -8.20 17.88
CA PRO A 88 -1.09 -7.18 16.85
C PRO A 88 -1.43 -5.80 17.39
N MET A 89 -0.53 -4.85 17.20
CA MET A 89 -0.76 -3.45 17.52
C MET A 89 -1.32 -2.74 16.29
N ILE A 90 -2.59 -2.37 16.32
CA ILE A 90 -3.24 -1.73 15.19
C ILE A 90 -3.55 -0.26 15.44
N PHE A 91 -3.58 0.51 14.36
CA PHE A 91 -4.06 1.88 14.33
C PHE A 91 -4.81 2.14 13.02
N LEU A 92 -5.55 3.24 12.97
CA LEU A 92 -6.31 3.64 11.78
C LEU A 92 -5.64 4.83 11.10
N LYS A 93 -5.57 4.80 9.78
CA LYS A 93 -5.28 5.97 8.96
C LYS A 93 -6.59 6.47 8.33
N PRO A 94 -6.81 7.78 8.24
CA PRO A 94 -7.99 8.32 7.57
C PRO A 94 -7.94 8.01 6.05
N ASN A 95 -9.10 7.84 5.45
CA ASN A 95 -9.20 7.60 4.01
C ASN A 95 -8.71 8.78 3.16
N THR A 96 -8.71 9.99 3.70
CA THR A 96 -8.15 11.19 3.04
C THR A 96 -6.63 11.17 2.94
N SER A 97 -5.93 10.29 3.66
CA SER A 97 -4.49 10.11 3.52
C SER A 97 -4.08 9.37 2.24
N VAL A 98 -5.04 8.73 1.55
CA VAL A 98 -4.75 7.90 0.36
C VAL A 98 -4.41 8.75 -0.85
N ILE A 99 -3.28 8.42 -1.47
CA ILE A 99 -2.89 8.88 -2.81
C ILE A 99 -2.52 7.69 -3.70
N GLY A 100 -2.57 7.90 -5.01
CA GLY A 100 -2.20 6.88 -6.00
C GLY A 100 -0.76 7.01 -6.47
N PRO A 101 -0.37 6.18 -7.47
CA PRO A 101 0.92 6.27 -8.13
C PRO A 101 1.16 7.67 -8.72
N ASN A 102 2.41 8.11 -8.70
CA ASN A 102 2.87 9.39 -9.26
C ASN A 102 2.25 10.65 -8.61
N ALA A 103 1.50 10.50 -7.52
CA ALA A 103 1.04 11.63 -6.74
C ALA A 103 2.08 12.03 -5.69
N ALA A 104 2.14 13.31 -5.35
CA ALA A 104 3.13 13.81 -4.40
C ALA A 104 2.74 13.54 -2.94
N ILE A 105 3.72 13.15 -2.14
CA ILE A 105 3.66 13.13 -0.68
C ILE A 105 3.96 14.55 -0.19
N ALA A 106 3.01 15.20 0.46
CA ALA A 106 3.17 16.55 0.98
C ALA A 106 3.78 16.54 2.39
N LEU A 107 4.92 17.20 2.56
CA LEU A 107 5.56 17.34 3.87
C LEU A 107 4.80 18.40 4.71
N PRO A 108 4.20 18.01 5.86
CA PRO A 108 3.44 18.95 6.65
C PRO A 108 4.36 19.88 7.45
N ALA A 109 4.08 21.18 7.44
CA ALA A 109 4.83 22.18 8.22
C ALA A 109 4.89 21.89 9.74
N MET A 110 4.02 21.02 10.25
CA MET A 110 3.97 20.62 11.65
C MET A 110 4.99 19.53 12.03
N SER A 111 5.61 18.86 11.07
CA SER A 111 6.62 17.82 11.31
C SER A 111 7.97 18.24 10.74
N LYS A 112 9.03 17.86 11.44
CA LYS A 112 10.41 18.05 10.99
C LYS A 112 11.09 16.73 10.59
N GLN A 113 10.38 15.62 10.72
CA GLN A 113 10.92 14.29 10.45
C GLN A 113 9.80 13.40 9.88
N VAL A 114 9.64 13.41 8.56
CA VAL A 114 8.75 12.52 7.83
C VAL A 114 9.57 11.38 7.25
N GLU A 115 9.11 10.15 7.42
CA GLU A 115 9.82 8.94 7.01
C GLU A 115 8.93 8.03 6.17
N HIS A 116 9.56 7.25 5.28
CA HIS A 116 8.91 6.19 4.50
C HIS A 116 8.79 4.89 5.31
N GLU A 117 7.81 4.08 5.00
CA GLU A 117 7.60 2.71 5.49
C GLU A 117 6.98 1.86 4.38
N ALA A 118 7.80 1.05 3.69
CA ALA A 118 7.31 0.13 2.66
C ALA A 118 6.53 -1.02 3.28
N GLU A 119 5.32 -1.27 2.77
CA GLU A 119 4.42 -2.29 3.29
C GLU A 119 3.70 -3.06 2.19
N LEU A 120 3.44 -4.34 2.42
CA LEU A 120 2.42 -5.07 1.70
C LEU A 120 1.04 -4.62 2.20
N ALA A 121 0.16 -4.24 1.29
CA ALA A 121 -1.23 -3.91 1.60
C ALA A 121 -2.17 -5.04 1.15
N VAL A 122 -3.04 -5.46 2.05
CA VAL A 122 -4.11 -6.43 1.79
C VAL A 122 -5.40 -5.68 1.49
N VAL A 123 -6.03 -5.96 0.35
CA VAL A 123 -7.31 -5.37 -0.03
C VAL A 123 -8.43 -6.37 0.25
N ILE A 124 -9.41 -5.98 1.06
CA ILE A 124 -10.57 -6.81 1.40
C ILE A 124 -11.54 -6.84 0.23
N GLY A 125 -11.98 -8.05 -0.14
CA GLY A 125 -12.89 -8.28 -1.27
C GLY A 125 -14.35 -8.47 -0.87
N ARG A 126 -14.61 -8.87 0.37
CA ARG A 126 -15.96 -9.20 0.86
C ARG A 126 -16.22 -8.69 2.25
N LEU A 127 -17.47 -8.31 2.52
CA LEU A 127 -17.93 -8.03 3.88
C LEU A 127 -17.65 -9.24 4.78
N CYS A 128 -16.91 -9.01 5.87
CA CYS A 128 -16.54 -10.10 6.77
C CYS A 128 -16.35 -9.64 8.22
N LYS A 129 -16.52 -10.60 9.12
CA LYS A 129 -16.34 -10.47 10.57
C LYS A 129 -15.96 -11.84 11.13
N GLU A 130 -15.05 -11.89 12.10
CA GLU A 130 -14.61 -13.12 12.79
C GLU A 130 -14.20 -14.25 11.82
N VAL A 131 -13.34 -13.89 10.85
CA VAL A 131 -12.92 -14.82 9.80
C VAL A 131 -11.89 -15.82 10.35
N PRO A 132 -12.12 -17.13 10.27
CA PRO A 132 -11.09 -18.13 10.60
C PRO A 132 -9.86 -17.99 9.70
N VAL A 133 -8.67 -18.27 10.23
CA VAL A 133 -7.39 -18.12 9.51
C VAL A 133 -7.39 -18.84 8.17
N GLU A 134 -7.93 -20.07 8.13
CA GLU A 134 -8.03 -20.91 6.93
C GLU A 134 -9.01 -20.39 5.87
N ARG A 135 -9.88 -19.44 6.24
CA ARG A 135 -10.89 -18.84 5.35
C ARG A 135 -10.53 -17.43 4.88
N VAL A 136 -9.38 -16.88 5.31
CA VAL A 136 -8.96 -15.52 4.96
C VAL A 136 -8.89 -15.31 3.45
N LYS A 137 -8.40 -16.29 2.70
CA LYS A 137 -8.35 -16.23 1.22
C LYS A 137 -9.72 -16.03 0.56
N ASP A 138 -10.82 -16.38 1.24
CA ASP A 138 -12.17 -16.25 0.68
C ASP A 138 -12.69 -14.81 0.76
N VAL A 139 -12.04 -13.95 1.56
CA VAL A 139 -12.46 -12.58 1.82
C VAL A 139 -11.46 -11.53 1.32
N VAL A 140 -10.25 -11.91 0.96
CA VAL A 140 -9.23 -11.04 0.37
C VAL A 140 -9.47 -10.93 -1.14
N LEU A 141 -9.45 -9.70 -1.68
CA LEU A 141 -9.44 -9.46 -3.13
C LEU A 141 -8.05 -9.68 -3.73
N GLY A 142 -7.03 -9.21 -3.05
CA GLY A 142 -5.65 -9.26 -3.52
C GLY A 142 -4.74 -8.32 -2.74
N TYR A 143 -3.59 -8.01 -3.33
CA TYR A 143 -2.49 -7.31 -2.68
C TYR A 143 -1.97 -6.17 -3.54
N THR A 144 -1.47 -5.11 -2.87
CA THR A 144 -0.86 -3.95 -3.53
C THR A 144 0.31 -3.43 -2.68
N CYS A 145 1.15 -2.56 -3.26
CA CYS A 145 2.17 -1.86 -2.50
C CYS A 145 1.54 -0.71 -1.70
N ALA A 146 2.12 -0.39 -0.56
CA ALA A 146 1.79 0.77 0.24
C ALA A 146 3.03 1.43 0.84
N ASN A 147 2.89 2.71 1.18
CA ASN A 147 3.87 3.44 1.98
C ASN A 147 3.13 4.04 3.20
N ASP A 148 3.41 3.53 4.40
CA ASP A 148 2.84 4.06 5.65
C ASP A 148 3.63 5.28 6.14
N VAL A 149 3.57 6.37 5.37
CA VAL A 149 4.32 7.61 5.64
C VAL A 149 4.03 8.11 7.04
N THR A 150 5.11 8.51 7.76
CA THR A 150 5.08 8.75 9.20
C THR A 150 5.78 10.05 9.57
N ALA A 151 5.09 10.96 10.25
CA ALA A 151 5.70 12.08 10.98
C ALA A 151 6.32 11.57 12.28
N ARG A 152 7.58 11.17 12.23
CA ARG A 152 8.25 10.40 13.28
C ARG A 152 8.43 11.17 14.59
N ASP A 153 8.66 12.46 14.52
CA ASP A 153 8.74 13.34 15.69
C ASP A 153 7.37 13.43 16.41
N LEU A 154 6.28 13.51 15.66
CA LEU A 154 4.93 13.52 16.24
C LEU A 154 4.53 12.15 16.77
N GLN A 155 4.95 11.06 16.14
CA GLN A 155 4.71 9.70 16.64
C GLN A 155 5.29 9.52 18.05
N ARG A 156 6.50 10.08 18.30
CA ARG A 156 7.15 10.00 19.63
C ARG A 156 6.47 10.87 20.67
N THR A 157 5.94 12.02 20.28
CA THR A 157 5.38 13.00 21.22
C THR A 157 3.93 12.76 21.59
N ASP A 158 3.11 12.26 20.66
CA ASP A 158 1.66 12.15 20.85
C ASP A 158 1.23 10.92 21.64
N GLY A 159 2.04 9.88 21.69
CA GLY A 159 1.68 8.60 22.31
C GLY A 159 0.63 7.79 21.52
N GLN A 160 -0.31 8.44 20.82
CA GLN A 160 -1.22 7.83 19.87
C GLN A 160 -0.88 8.28 18.44
N TRP A 161 -0.90 7.36 17.48
CA TRP A 161 -0.32 7.58 16.16
C TRP A 161 -1.26 8.24 15.14
N GLY A 162 -2.51 8.53 15.51
CA GLY A 162 -3.50 9.07 14.61
C GLY A 162 -3.05 10.30 13.81
N ARG A 163 -2.42 11.30 14.48
CA ARG A 163 -1.87 12.48 13.79
C ARG A 163 -0.62 12.14 12.99
N ALA A 164 0.33 11.45 13.60
CA ALA A 164 1.62 11.14 12.99
C ALA A 164 1.50 10.32 11.67
N LYS A 165 0.45 9.52 11.55
CA LYS A 165 0.17 8.60 10.45
C LYS A 165 -0.99 9.07 9.55
N GLY A 166 -1.72 10.12 9.94
CA GLY A 166 -2.99 10.50 9.34
C GLY A 166 -3.00 11.79 8.53
N PHE A 167 -1.87 12.40 8.23
CA PHE A 167 -1.84 13.55 7.32
C PHE A 167 -2.35 13.16 5.93
N ASP A 168 -2.96 14.09 5.22
CA ASP A 168 -3.26 13.92 3.81
C ASP A 168 -1.98 13.48 3.07
N THR A 169 -2.12 12.63 2.07
CA THR A 169 -1.04 12.03 1.27
C THR A 169 -0.16 10.98 1.98
N PHE A 170 -0.37 10.69 3.26
CA PHE A 170 0.49 9.78 4.04
C PHE A 170 0.17 8.27 3.84
N CYS A 171 -0.68 7.92 2.88
CA CYS A 171 -0.97 6.53 2.53
C CYS A 171 -0.95 6.32 0.99
N PRO A 172 0.21 6.42 0.34
CA PRO A 172 0.36 5.97 -1.03
C PRO A 172 -0.05 4.51 -1.17
N LEU A 173 -0.89 4.19 -2.17
CA LEU A 173 -1.37 2.84 -2.52
C LEU A 173 -1.27 2.61 -4.02
N GLY A 174 -0.77 1.46 -4.45
CA GLY A 174 -0.71 1.10 -5.86
C GLY A 174 0.46 0.18 -6.22
N PRO A 175 0.79 0.06 -7.50
CA PRO A 175 0.13 0.70 -8.63
C PRO A 175 -1.21 0.04 -9.01
N TRP A 176 -1.39 -1.25 -8.73
CA TRP A 176 -2.57 -2.08 -8.99
C TRP A 176 -2.71 -3.16 -7.93
N ILE A 177 -3.81 -3.90 -7.96
CA ILE A 177 -4.04 -5.07 -7.10
C ILE A 177 -3.69 -6.33 -7.89
N ASN A 178 -2.86 -7.21 -7.33
CA ASN A 178 -2.68 -8.57 -7.81
C ASN A 178 -3.59 -9.53 -7.02
N THR A 179 -4.53 -10.20 -7.70
CA THR A 179 -5.51 -11.09 -7.09
C THR A 179 -5.03 -12.53 -6.93
N ASP A 180 -3.96 -12.91 -7.62
CA ASP A 180 -3.49 -14.31 -7.70
C ASP A 180 -2.13 -14.51 -7.00
N LEU A 181 -1.75 -13.56 -6.13
CA LEU A 181 -0.47 -13.56 -5.45
C LEU A 181 -0.51 -14.36 -4.16
N ASP A 182 0.53 -15.16 -3.89
CA ASP A 182 0.77 -15.75 -2.58
C ASP A 182 1.62 -14.79 -1.74
N PRO A 183 1.09 -14.21 -0.66
CA PRO A 183 1.80 -13.20 0.13
C PRO A 183 2.83 -13.79 1.11
N SER A 184 3.02 -15.10 1.13
CA SER A 184 3.76 -15.78 2.20
C SER A 184 5.27 -15.53 2.17
N ASP A 185 5.86 -15.33 0.98
CA ASP A 185 7.30 -15.08 0.82
C ASP A 185 7.58 -14.26 -0.45
N LEU A 186 7.42 -12.95 -0.36
CA LEU A 186 7.66 -11.99 -1.43
C LEU A 186 8.80 -11.07 -1.05
N ALA A 187 9.67 -10.71 -2.00
CA ALA A 187 10.62 -9.63 -1.82
C ALA A 187 9.87 -8.29 -1.68
N ILE A 188 10.31 -7.47 -0.74
CA ILE A 188 9.83 -6.12 -0.50
C ILE A 188 11.01 -5.18 -0.33
N SER A 189 11.03 -4.05 -1.05
CA SER A 189 12.06 -3.03 -0.93
C SER A 189 11.49 -1.62 -0.95
N CYS A 190 12.28 -0.68 -0.43
CA CYS A 190 12.07 0.74 -0.57
C CYS A 190 13.36 1.40 -1.03
N ASP A 191 13.27 2.12 -2.14
CA ASP A 191 14.34 2.93 -2.68
C ASP A 191 13.96 4.40 -2.53
N VAL A 192 14.92 5.24 -2.15
CA VAL A 192 14.74 6.69 -2.12
C VAL A 192 15.82 7.32 -3.00
N GLN A 193 15.38 7.95 -4.08
CA GLN A 193 16.24 8.72 -4.96
C GLN A 193 16.19 10.18 -4.52
N ALA A 194 17.32 10.73 -4.12
CA ALA A 194 17.43 12.12 -3.73
C ALA A 194 17.26 13.07 -4.92
N ALA A 195 16.74 14.29 -4.70
CA ALA A 195 16.63 15.38 -5.67
C ALA A 195 17.94 15.63 -6.42
N PRO A 196 17.95 16.33 -7.58
CA PRO A 196 18.77 16.16 -8.80
C PRO A 196 20.29 16.07 -8.70
N ASP A 197 20.85 16.12 -7.51
CA ASP A 197 22.30 15.91 -7.26
C ASP A 197 22.61 14.50 -6.73
N GLY A 198 21.59 13.64 -6.57
CA GLY A 198 21.69 12.29 -6.01
C GLY A 198 22.15 11.26 -7.04
N LEU A 199 23.33 10.74 -6.83
CA LEU A 199 23.84 9.54 -7.48
C LEU A 199 23.01 8.33 -6.98
N ASP A 200 22.62 7.45 -7.89
CA ASP A 200 22.01 6.13 -7.70
C ASP A 200 21.09 6.00 -6.48
N GLY A 201 19.79 5.75 -6.69
CA GLY A 201 18.83 5.54 -5.62
C GLY A 201 19.35 4.54 -4.57
N ASP A 202 19.38 4.97 -3.30
CA ASP A 202 19.82 4.09 -2.21
C ASP A 202 18.66 3.18 -1.81
N VAL A 203 18.87 1.86 -1.89
CA VAL A 203 17.99 0.88 -1.25
C VAL A 203 18.01 1.14 0.25
N ARG A 204 16.87 1.56 0.81
CA ARG A 204 16.70 1.88 2.23
C ARG A 204 16.15 0.70 3.01
N GLN A 205 15.19 0.00 2.44
CA GLN A 205 14.58 -1.18 3.03
C GLN A 205 14.68 -2.34 2.05
N GLU A 206 15.11 -3.50 2.52
CA GLU A 206 15.14 -4.74 1.75
C GLU A 206 14.81 -5.90 2.70
N SER A 207 13.78 -6.66 2.39
CA SER A 207 13.32 -7.77 3.22
C SER A 207 12.42 -8.72 2.42
N ARG A 208 11.77 -9.63 3.14
CA ARG A 208 10.75 -10.53 2.59
C ARG A 208 9.52 -10.55 3.48
N THR A 209 8.36 -10.77 2.91
CA THR A 209 7.10 -10.90 3.68
C THR A 209 7.11 -12.10 4.62
N ALA A 210 7.92 -13.12 4.34
CA ALA A 210 8.17 -14.25 5.26
C ALA A 210 8.83 -13.84 6.60
N GLN A 211 9.42 -12.62 6.69
CA GLN A 211 9.99 -12.08 7.92
C GLN A 211 8.95 -11.36 8.80
N MET A 212 7.69 -11.28 8.36
CA MET A 212 6.62 -10.80 9.22
C MET A 212 6.46 -11.71 10.44
N VAL A 213 6.34 -11.11 11.62
CA VAL A 213 6.06 -11.86 12.86
C VAL A 213 4.70 -12.54 12.79
N ARG A 214 3.73 -11.87 12.19
CA ARG A 214 2.40 -12.42 11.92
C ARG A 214 2.08 -12.26 10.45
N GLY A 215 1.82 -13.39 9.80
CA GLY A 215 1.48 -13.42 8.38
C GLY A 215 0.09 -12.87 8.08
N VAL A 216 -0.17 -12.62 6.80
CA VAL A 216 -1.44 -12.05 6.34
C VAL A 216 -2.67 -12.80 6.87
N PRO A 217 -2.75 -14.17 6.84
CA PRO A 217 -3.93 -14.85 7.33
C PRO A 217 -4.20 -14.62 8.82
N GLU A 218 -3.16 -14.58 9.64
CA GLU A 218 -3.27 -14.30 11.07
C GLU A 218 -3.75 -12.87 11.33
N LEU A 219 -3.17 -11.88 10.62
CA LEU A 219 -3.55 -10.47 10.75
C LEU A 219 -5.01 -10.23 10.36
N VAL A 220 -5.44 -10.72 9.20
CA VAL A 220 -6.82 -10.53 8.73
C VAL A 220 -7.82 -11.20 9.67
N SER A 221 -7.52 -12.42 10.12
CA SER A 221 -8.34 -13.14 11.10
C SER A 221 -8.48 -12.33 12.39
N TRP A 222 -7.36 -11.91 12.98
CA TRP A 222 -7.34 -11.16 14.22
C TRP A 222 -8.07 -9.81 14.10
N ILE A 223 -7.78 -9.03 13.05
CA ILE A 223 -8.43 -7.73 12.81
C ILE A 223 -9.93 -7.89 12.59
N SER A 224 -10.34 -8.93 11.84
CA SER A 224 -11.76 -9.21 11.62
C SER A 224 -12.51 -9.59 12.91
N ALA A 225 -11.83 -10.10 13.94
CA ALA A 225 -12.40 -10.33 15.26
C ALA A 225 -12.61 -9.02 16.03
N VAL A 226 -11.77 -8.00 15.78
CA VAL A 226 -11.90 -6.68 16.40
C VAL A 226 -13.05 -5.88 15.75
N MET A 227 -13.05 -5.78 14.41
CA MET A 227 -13.99 -4.94 13.65
C MET A 227 -14.44 -5.58 12.35
N THR A 228 -15.65 -5.24 11.90
CA THR A 228 -16.15 -5.63 10.58
C THR A 228 -15.30 -5.00 9.48
N LEU A 229 -14.91 -5.80 8.50
CA LEU A 229 -14.20 -5.36 7.30
C LEU A 229 -15.16 -5.29 6.12
N LEU A 230 -15.05 -4.25 5.32
CA LEU A 230 -15.86 -3.98 4.14
C LEU A 230 -15.06 -4.22 2.87
N PRO A 231 -15.71 -4.54 1.74
CA PRO A 231 -15.03 -4.56 0.44
C PRO A 231 -14.31 -3.24 0.16
N GLY A 232 -13.05 -3.32 -0.23
CA GLY A 232 -12.19 -2.16 -0.45
C GLY A 232 -11.46 -1.63 0.79
N ASP A 233 -11.75 -2.09 2.00
CA ASP A 233 -10.90 -1.79 3.16
C ASP A 233 -9.49 -2.32 2.95
N VAL A 234 -8.52 -1.64 3.52
CA VAL A 234 -7.09 -1.95 3.36
C VAL A 234 -6.46 -2.26 4.70
N ILE A 235 -5.66 -3.31 4.75
CA ILE A 235 -4.79 -3.64 5.88
C ILE A 235 -3.34 -3.46 5.44
N LEU A 236 -2.60 -2.57 6.11
CA LEU A 236 -1.17 -2.41 5.99
C LEU A 236 -0.50 -3.38 6.97
N THR A 237 0.44 -4.19 6.48
CA THR A 237 0.90 -5.37 7.23
C THR A 237 2.14 -5.14 8.10
N GLY A 238 2.63 -3.90 8.14
CA GLY A 238 3.87 -3.55 8.82
C GLY A 238 5.05 -3.45 7.85
N THR A 239 6.06 -2.69 8.27
CA THR A 239 7.26 -2.37 7.50
C THR A 239 8.50 -3.09 8.03
N PRO A 240 9.47 -3.49 7.18
CA PRO A 240 10.78 -3.97 7.60
C PRO A 240 11.67 -2.83 8.12
N ALA A 241 12.84 -3.16 8.71
CA ALA A 241 13.85 -2.21 9.11
C ALA A 241 14.43 -1.42 7.92
N GLY A 242 15.06 -0.28 8.21
CA GLY A 242 15.65 0.62 7.23
C GLY A 242 14.77 1.83 6.91
N VAL A 243 13.80 2.15 7.77
CA VAL A 243 13.00 3.38 7.63
C VAL A 243 13.91 4.62 7.69
N GLY A 244 13.55 5.66 6.96
CA GLY A 244 14.39 6.85 6.89
C GLY A 244 13.67 8.09 6.36
N PRO A 245 14.32 9.26 6.48
CA PRO A 245 13.70 10.53 6.18
C PRO A 245 13.44 10.71 4.69
N LEU A 246 12.30 11.34 4.40
CA LEU A 246 11.93 11.93 3.12
C LEU A 246 12.17 13.43 3.14
N ARG A 247 12.63 13.97 2.02
CA ARG A 247 12.94 15.40 1.83
C ARG A 247 12.22 15.91 0.58
N GLU A 248 11.98 17.19 0.54
CA GLU A 248 11.48 17.86 -0.65
C GLU A 248 12.37 17.56 -1.86
N GLY A 249 11.74 17.14 -2.96
CA GLY A 249 12.40 16.75 -4.20
C GLY A 249 12.82 15.28 -4.28
N ASP A 250 12.71 14.51 -3.20
CA ASP A 250 12.95 13.07 -3.25
C ASP A 250 11.88 12.36 -4.08
N GLU A 251 12.26 11.22 -4.65
CA GLU A 251 11.35 10.21 -5.18
C GLU A 251 11.47 8.92 -4.36
N VAL A 252 10.37 8.40 -3.88
CA VAL A 252 10.32 7.16 -3.12
C VAL A 252 9.60 6.08 -3.91
N ALA A 253 10.22 4.90 -4.00
CA ALA A 253 9.73 3.75 -4.72
C ALA A 253 9.59 2.54 -3.79
N VAL A 254 8.37 2.02 -3.65
CA VAL A 254 8.08 0.78 -2.92
C VAL A 254 7.85 -0.33 -3.93
N THR A 255 8.70 -1.36 -3.91
CA THR A 255 8.63 -2.50 -4.82
C THR A 255 8.27 -3.77 -4.07
N ILE A 256 7.30 -4.52 -4.59
CA ILE A 256 6.93 -5.84 -4.08
C ILE A 256 6.89 -6.84 -5.24
N GLU A 257 7.57 -7.97 -5.04
CA GLU A 257 7.61 -9.08 -5.98
C GLU A 257 6.20 -9.51 -6.40
N GLY A 258 5.98 -9.65 -7.71
CA GLY A 258 4.68 -10.05 -8.28
C GLY A 258 3.62 -8.94 -8.30
N ILE A 259 3.88 -7.76 -7.73
CA ILE A 259 3.00 -6.61 -7.84
C ILE A 259 3.60 -5.58 -8.80
N GLY A 260 4.79 -5.09 -8.51
CA GLY A 260 5.44 -4.00 -9.24
C GLY A 260 5.92 -2.92 -8.29
N THR A 261 6.04 -1.70 -8.78
CA THR A 261 6.62 -0.58 -8.05
C THR A 261 5.63 0.58 -7.92
N LEU A 262 5.42 1.05 -6.70
CA LEU A 262 4.68 2.26 -6.39
C LEU A 262 5.65 3.42 -6.22
N VAL A 263 5.56 4.41 -7.09
CA VAL A 263 6.45 5.59 -7.09
C VAL A 263 5.68 6.84 -6.71
N ASN A 264 6.26 7.65 -5.83
CA ASN A 264 5.72 8.93 -5.41
C ASN A 264 6.83 9.97 -5.25
N SER A 265 6.59 11.20 -5.72
CA SER A 265 7.45 12.35 -5.43
C SER A 265 7.18 12.89 -4.03
N VAL A 266 8.11 13.70 -3.50
CA VAL A 266 7.98 14.37 -2.20
C VAL A 266 8.02 15.88 -2.40
N GLU A 267 7.02 16.58 -1.89
CA GLU A 267 6.87 18.05 -1.98
C GLU A 267 6.79 18.67 -0.57
N GLY A 268 7.40 19.84 -0.39
CA GLY A 268 7.47 20.60 0.86
C GLY A 268 6.61 21.84 0.90
#